data_04907274b191a8923c17ee3b7070cd6d
#
_entry.id   04907274b191a8923c17ee3b7070cd6d
#
_cell.length_a   1.000
_cell.length_b   1.000
_cell.length_c   1.000
_cell.angle_alpha   90.00
_cell.angle_beta   90.00
_cell.angle_gamma   90.00
#
_symmetry.space_group_name_H-M   'P 1'
#
loop_
_entity.id
_entity.type
_entity.pdbx_description
1 polymer ?
#
loop_
_entity_poly.entity_id
_entity_poly.type
_entity_poly.pdbx_seq_one_letter_code
_entity_poly.pdbx_strand_id
1 'polypeptide(L)'
;MQAEELYVALNSSEATEAGLDLMFNGDSNGSGGFADASLNGTSKIIGSKTAASTLAGSATTKAKFDNMIIDFATNVVPNWGSDAGVGQAGAISSPDGASTYHINAQGQEIDQLFFKGLIGAFTLDQIVNNYIHPNQLDSGSRIDDNDNDVLSGDNNYTDMEHKWDEGFGYLLSLIHI
;
A
#
# COMPACT_ATOMS: atom_id res chain seq x y z
N MET A 1 8.00 4.80 8.11
CA MET A 1 6.65 5.01 7.49
C MET A 1 5.81 3.74 7.61
N GLN A 2 4.46 3.84 7.59
CA GLN A 2 3.58 2.66 7.69
C GLN A 2 3.93 1.55 6.68
N ALA A 3 4.13 1.92 5.41
CA ALA A 3 4.47 0.94 4.36
C ALA A 3 5.84 0.27 4.58
N GLU A 4 6.81 0.98 5.13
CA GLU A 4 8.13 0.44 5.46
C GLU A 4 8.06 -0.56 6.61
N GLU A 5 7.33 -0.25 7.69
CA GLU A 5 7.16 -1.21 8.80
C GLU A 5 6.36 -2.45 8.37
N LEU A 6 5.33 -2.29 7.52
CA LEU A 6 4.61 -3.41 6.93
C LEU A 6 5.52 -4.28 6.05
N TYR A 7 6.42 -3.66 5.27
CA TYR A 7 7.42 -4.40 4.49
C TYR A 7 8.37 -5.20 5.39
N VAL A 8 8.84 -4.60 6.48
CA VAL A 8 9.67 -5.31 7.47
C VAL A 8 8.90 -6.49 8.10
N ALA A 9 7.61 -6.29 8.41
CA ALA A 9 6.76 -7.36 8.95
C ALA A 9 6.54 -8.50 7.94
N LEU A 10 6.40 -8.20 6.64
CA LEU A 10 6.35 -9.18 5.54
C LEU A 10 7.70 -9.87 5.26
N ASN A 11 8.73 -9.55 6.02
CA ASN A 11 10.04 -10.20 5.96
C ASN A 11 10.43 -10.84 7.30
N SER A 12 9.44 -11.34 8.03
CA SER A 12 9.60 -11.91 9.37
C SER A 12 8.92 -13.26 9.50
N SER A 13 9.65 -14.22 10.08
CA SER A 13 9.09 -15.52 10.49
C SER A 13 8.06 -15.44 11.63
N GLU A 14 7.99 -14.29 12.30
CA GLU A 14 7.05 -14.04 13.42
C GLU A 14 5.75 -13.38 12.94
N ALA A 15 5.61 -13.12 11.63
CA ALA A 15 4.44 -12.49 11.08
C ALA A 15 3.19 -13.35 11.26
N THR A 16 2.09 -12.71 11.62
CA THR A 16 0.78 -13.35 11.70
C THR A 16 -0.20 -12.68 10.75
N GLU A 17 -1.18 -13.43 10.25
CA GLU A 17 -2.22 -12.87 9.39
C GLU A 17 -2.91 -11.67 10.08
N ALA A 18 -3.32 -11.82 11.34
CA ALA A 18 -4.00 -10.75 12.07
C ALA A 18 -3.12 -9.50 12.29
N GLY A 19 -1.81 -9.69 12.51
CA GLY A 19 -0.87 -8.58 12.66
C GLY A 19 -0.68 -7.81 11.36
N LEU A 20 -0.46 -8.52 10.25
CA LEU A 20 -0.31 -7.94 8.92
C LEU A 20 -1.61 -7.27 8.43
N ASP A 21 -2.75 -7.90 8.69
CA ASP A 21 -4.06 -7.35 8.35
C ASP A 21 -4.31 -6.03 9.12
N LEU A 22 -4.02 -5.99 10.42
CA LEU A 22 -4.13 -4.78 11.23
C LEU A 22 -3.23 -3.65 10.70
N MET A 23 -2.00 -3.95 10.29
CA MET A 23 -1.09 -2.96 9.69
C MET A 23 -1.60 -2.47 8.34
N PHE A 24 -2.18 -3.33 7.53
CA PHE A 24 -2.66 -3.00 6.18
C PHE A 24 -4.05 -2.35 6.19
N ASN A 25 -5.01 -2.94 6.89
CA ASN A 25 -6.41 -2.55 6.88
C ASN A 25 -6.85 -1.69 8.07
N GLY A 26 -6.04 -1.64 9.14
CA GLY A 26 -6.45 -0.97 10.37
C GLY A 26 -7.62 -1.66 11.06
N ASP A 27 -8.23 -0.96 12.02
CA ASP A 27 -9.44 -1.38 12.71
C ASP A 27 -10.41 -0.20 12.92
N SER A 28 -11.40 -0.35 13.79
CA SER A 28 -12.36 0.70 14.12
C SER A 28 -11.74 1.95 14.76
N ASN A 29 -10.49 1.87 15.24
CA ASN A 29 -9.74 2.99 15.85
C ASN A 29 -8.79 3.65 14.84
N GLY A 30 -8.68 3.14 13.64
CA GLY A 30 -7.79 3.62 12.58
C GLY A 30 -6.66 2.65 12.25
N SER A 31 -5.50 3.18 11.84
CA SER A 31 -4.29 2.38 11.59
C SER A 31 -3.77 1.73 12.88
N GLY A 32 -3.18 0.54 12.78
CA GLY A 32 -2.68 -0.18 13.95
C GLY A 32 -1.58 -1.18 13.64
N GLY A 33 -1.01 -1.77 14.69
CA GLY A 33 0.01 -2.82 14.57
C GLY A 33 1.45 -2.35 14.31
N PHE A 34 1.69 -1.03 14.25
CA PHE A 34 3.01 -0.46 14.00
C PHE A 34 3.81 -0.32 15.29
N ALA A 35 5.14 -0.56 15.20
CA ALA A 35 6.05 -0.37 16.32
C ALA A 35 6.21 1.11 16.68
N ASP A 36 6.24 2.00 15.69
CA ASP A 36 6.15 3.45 15.94
C ASP A 36 4.71 3.82 16.32
N ALA A 37 4.52 4.18 17.59
CA ALA A 37 3.22 4.53 18.15
C ALA A 37 2.54 5.71 17.40
N SER A 38 3.30 6.60 16.77
CA SER A 38 2.76 7.73 16.02
C SER A 38 2.06 7.32 14.72
N LEU A 39 2.29 6.10 14.25
CA LEU A 39 1.66 5.53 13.06
C LEU A 39 0.33 4.84 13.35
N ASN A 40 -0.02 4.64 14.63
CA ASN A 40 -1.25 3.98 15.07
C ASN A 40 -2.36 5.00 15.37
N GLY A 41 -3.61 4.58 15.24
CA GLY A 41 -4.80 5.40 15.54
C GLY A 41 -5.01 6.56 14.55
N THR A 42 -4.38 6.52 13.39
CA THR A 42 -4.53 7.57 12.37
C THR A 42 -5.60 7.18 11.34
N SER A 43 -6.17 8.19 10.66
CA SER A 43 -7.05 7.96 9.51
C SER A 43 -6.31 7.53 8.24
N LYS A 44 -4.98 7.45 8.27
CA LYS A 44 -4.13 7.03 7.15
C LYS A 44 -3.95 5.51 7.21
N ILE A 45 -4.72 4.80 6.43
CA ILE A 45 -4.76 3.34 6.37
C ILE A 45 -4.25 2.90 4.99
N ILE A 46 -3.21 2.04 4.94
CA ILE A 46 -2.57 1.60 3.70
C ILE A 46 -3.60 0.98 2.75
N GLY A 47 -4.40 0.04 3.24
CA GLY A 47 -5.42 -0.65 2.45
C GLY A 47 -6.47 0.29 1.86
N SER A 48 -6.81 1.39 2.55
CA SER A 48 -7.73 2.41 2.03
C SER A 48 -7.13 3.26 0.90
N LYS A 49 -5.81 3.24 0.75
CA LYS A 49 -5.06 3.95 -0.31
C LYS A 49 -4.59 3.02 -1.42
N THR A 50 -4.90 1.73 -1.29
CA THR A 50 -4.52 0.69 -2.24
C THR A 50 -5.71 0.31 -3.09
N ALA A 51 -5.80 0.89 -4.31
CA ALA A 51 -6.93 0.68 -5.22
C ALA A 51 -8.29 0.91 -4.56
N ALA A 52 -8.40 1.95 -3.73
CA ALA A 52 -9.63 2.33 -3.01
C ALA A 52 -10.45 3.37 -3.78
N SER A 53 -10.07 3.68 -5.03
CA SER A 53 -10.82 4.59 -5.89
C SER A 53 -12.20 4.04 -6.25
N THR A 54 -13.07 4.91 -6.74
CA THR A 54 -14.41 4.54 -7.21
C THR A 54 -14.40 3.80 -8.55
N LEU A 55 -13.23 3.50 -9.13
CA LEU A 55 -13.14 2.82 -10.42
C LEU A 55 -13.56 1.35 -10.33
N ALA A 56 -14.12 0.87 -11.41
CA ALA A 56 -14.45 -0.55 -11.56
C ALA A 56 -13.19 -1.42 -11.40
N GLY A 57 -13.27 -2.42 -10.53
CA GLY A 57 -12.16 -3.33 -10.28
C GLY A 57 -11.27 -2.98 -9.08
N SER A 58 -11.45 -1.81 -8.44
CA SER A 58 -10.68 -1.42 -7.26
C SER A 58 -10.76 -2.44 -6.13
N ALA A 59 -11.97 -2.92 -5.80
CA ALA A 59 -12.16 -3.97 -4.78
C ALA A 59 -11.42 -5.27 -5.13
N THR A 60 -11.41 -5.67 -6.39
CA THR A 60 -10.67 -6.86 -6.86
C THR A 60 -9.16 -6.66 -6.72
N THR A 61 -8.67 -5.46 -6.99
CA THR A 61 -7.24 -5.15 -6.84
C THR A 61 -6.84 -5.15 -5.37
N LYS A 62 -7.63 -4.51 -4.49
CA LYS A 62 -7.40 -4.55 -3.04
C LYS A 62 -7.39 -5.99 -2.50
N ALA A 63 -8.36 -6.82 -2.91
CA ALA A 63 -8.45 -8.22 -2.50
C ALA A 63 -7.21 -9.04 -2.88
N LYS A 64 -6.45 -8.67 -3.92
CA LYS A 64 -5.18 -9.31 -4.22
C LYS A 64 -4.12 -9.05 -3.15
N PHE A 65 -4.09 -7.85 -2.58
CA PHE A 65 -3.18 -7.53 -1.47
C PHE A 65 -3.61 -8.28 -0.19
N ASP A 66 -4.90 -8.32 0.12
CA ASP A 66 -5.41 -9.11 1.25
C ASP A 66 -5.03 -10.59 1.10
N ASN A 67 -5.19 -11.16 -0.10
CA ASN A 67 -4.80 -12.55 -0.39
C ASN A 67 -3.29 -12.79 -0.28
N MET A 68 -2.43 -11.81 -0.62
CA MET A 68 -0.99 -11.92 -0.42
C MET A 68 -0.64 -11.98 1.07
N ILE A 69 -1.32 -11.21 1.92
CA ILE A 69 -1.15 -11.26 3.39
C ILE A 69 -1.51 -12.66 3.91
N ILE A 70 -2.66 -13.18 3.49
CA ILE A 70 -3.13 -14.52 3.87
C ILE A 70 -2.11 -15.59 3.41
N ASP A 71 -1.71 -15.55 2.14
CA ASP A 71 -0.76 -16.51 1.57
C ASP A 71 0.61 -16.47 2.28
N PHE A 72 1.12 -15.27 2.56
CA PHE A 72 2.35 -15.11 3.31
C PHE A 72 2.26 -15.76 4.70
N ALA A 73 1.24 -15.39 5.47
CA ALA A 73 1.09 -15.86 6.85
C ALA A 73 0.78 -17.37 6.94
N THR A 74 0.02 -17.93 5.98
CA THR A 74 -0.43 -19.33 6.02
C THR A 74 0.47 -20.31 5.30
N ASN A 75 1.25 -19.86 4.31
CA ASN A 75 2.07 -20.73 3.47
C ASN A 75 3.57 -20.42 3.55
N VAL A 76 3.98 -19.15 3.60
CA VAL A 76 5.40 -18.80 3.64
C VAL A 76 5.94 -18.90 5.07
N VAL A 77 5.30 -18.26 6.03
CA VAL A 77 5.76 -18.25 7.44
C VAL A 77 5.92 -19.64 8.03
N PRO A 78 4.97 -20.60 7.91
CA PRO A 78 5.14 -21.95 8.47
C PRO A 78 6.28 -22.74 7.83
N ASN A 79 6.72 -22.37 6.64
CA ASN A 79 7.80 -23.03 5.89
C ASN A 79 9.10 -22.21 5.88
N TRP A 80 9.24 -21.21 6.76
CA TRP A 80 10.37 -20.28 6.79
C TRP A 80 11.74 -20.95 6.86
N GLY A 81 11.85 -21.99 7.65
CA GLY A 81 13.09 -22.76 7.84
C GLY A 81 13.23 -24.00 6.95
N SER A 82 12.34 -24.21 6.00
CA SER A 82 12.36 -25.32 5.06
C SER A 82 12.92 -24.91 3.72
N ASP A 83 13.61 -25.82 3.03
CA ASP A 83 14.02 -25.57 1.65
C ASP A 83 12.79 -25.57 0.73
N ALA A 84 12.73 -24.59 -0.19
CA ALA A 84 11.68 -24.54 -1.19
C ALA A 84 11.87 -25.61 -2.26
N GLY A 85 10.77 -26.08 -2.83
CA GLY A 85 10.75 -27.06 -3.92
C GLY A 85 9.59 -26.83 -4.87
N VAL A 86 9.50 -27.66 -5.89
CA VAL A 86 8.40 -27.58 -6.87
C VAL A 86 7.07 -27.83 -6.14
N GLY A 87 6.22 -26.81 -6.12
CA GLY A 87 4.94 -26.87 -5.40
C GLY A 87 5.05 -26.80 -3.88
N GLN A 88 6.20 -26.43 -3.33
CA GLN A 88 6.45 -26.35 -1.91
C GLN A 88 7.06 -24.99 -1.53
N ALA A 89 6.40 -24.27 -0.64
CA ALA A 89 6.90 -23.04 -0.06
C ALA A 89 8.16 -23.27 0.78
N GLY A 90 9.03 -22.27 0.89
CA GLY A 90 10.23 -22.34 1.71
C GLY A 90 11.28 -21.32 1.30
N ALA A 91 12.51 -21.56 1.75
CA ALA A 91 13.67 -20.71 1.50
C ALA A 91 14.43 -21.14 0.24
N ILE A 92 14.92 -20.18 -0.52
CA ILE A 92 15.88 -20.37 -1.63
C ILE A 92 17.08 -19.46 -1.35
N SER A 93 18.28 -20.04 -1.36
CA SER A 93 19.53 -19.25 -1.31
C SER A 93 19.99 -18.85 -2.69
N SER A 94 20.55 -17.65 -2.81
CA SER A 94 21.26 -17.23 -4.03
C SER A 94 22.45 -18.17 -4.29
N PRO A 95 22.91 -18.30 -5.55
CA PRO A 95 24.02 -19.19 -5.89
C PRO A 95 25.33 -18.92 -5.15
N ASP A 96 25.55 -17.67 -4.74
CA ASP A 96 26.71 -17.23 -3.94
C ASP A 96 26.48 -17.36 -2.42
N GLY A 97 25.29 -17.76 -2.01
CA GLY A 97 24.91 -17.89 -0.59
C GLY A 97 24.73 -16.56 0.14
N ALA A 98 24.79 -15.42 -0.56
CA ALA A 98 24.73 -14.11 0.07
C ALA A 98 23.32 -13.67 0.48
N SER A 99 22.28 -14.23 -0.12
CA SER A 99 20.89 -13.88 0.11
C SER A 99 20.01 -15.11 0.23
N THR A 100 18.99 -15.01 1.08
CA THR A 100 17.93 -16.02 1.19
C THR A 100 16.60 -15.36 0.89
N TYR A 101 15.81 -16.00 0.05
CA TYR A 101 14.48 -15.55 -0.36
C TYR A 101 13.44 -16.53 0.15
N HIS A 102 12.31 -16.06 0.64
CA HIS A 102 11.20 -16.90 1.09
C HIS A 102 10.06 -16.83 0.09
N ILE A 103 9.70 -17.98 -0.48
CA ILE A 103 8.73 -18.07 -1.56
C ILE A 103 7.55 -18.96 -1.18
N ASN A 104 6.40 -18.69 -1.79
CA ASN A 104 5.23 -19.57 -1.68
C ASN A 104 5.37 -20.81 -2.60
N ALA A 105 4.38 -21.69 -2.58
CA ALA A 105 4.36 -22.92 -3.37
C ALA A 105 4.35 -22.69 -4.91
N GLN A 106 4.01 -21.48 -5.35
CA GLN A 106 4.05 -21.04 -6.73
C GLN A 106 5.39 -20.43 -7.15
N GLY A 107 6.35 -20.35 -6.23
CA GLY A 107 7.66 -19.73 -6.46
C GLY A 107 7.63 -18.20 -6.43
N GLN A 108 6.63 -17.60 -5.77
CA GLN A 108 6.46 -16.16 -5.68
C GLN A 108 7.04 -15.65 -4.36
N GLU A 109 7.86 -14.61 -4.41
CA GLU A 109 8.36 -13.83 -3.29
C GLU A 109 7.31 -12.80 -2.92
N ILE A 110 6.47 -13.14 -1.95
CA ILE A 110 5.24 -12.40 -1.63
C ILE A 110 5.52 -10.99 -1.10
N ASP A 111 6.54 -10.82 -0.25
CA ASP A 111 6.96 -9.51 0.26
C ASP A 111 7.31 -8.54 -0.88
N GLN A 112 8.04 -9.01 -1.89
CA GLN A 112 8.42 -8.20 -3.05
C GLN A 112 7.23 -7.89 -3.96
N LEU A 113 6.36 -8.87 -4.19
CA LEU A 113 5.15 -8.66 -4.99
C LEU A 113 4.22 -7.65 -4.29
N PHE A 114 4.03 -7.80 -3.00
CA PHE A 114 3.21 -6.91 -2.19
C PHE A 114 3.75 -5.48 -2.22
N PHE A 115 5.02 -5.29 -1.86
CA PHE A 115 5.62 -3.97 -1.74
C PHE A 115 5.71 -3.23 -3.09
N LYS A 116 6.18 -3.91 -4.13
CA LYS A 116 6.24 -3.34 -5.49
C LYS A 116 4.84 -3.07 -6.05
N GLY A 117 3.88 -3.92 -5.71
CA GLY A 117 2.47 -3.71 -6.03
C GLY A 117 1.90 -2.46 -5.36
N LEU A 118 2.25 -2.21 -4.08
CA LEU A 118 1.84 -0.97 -3.38
C LEU A 118 2.35 0.28 -4.06
N ILE A 119 3.60 0.28 -4.55
CA ILE A 119 4.15 1.40 -5.32
C ILE A 119 3.23 1.72 -6.51
N GLY A 120 2.89 0.69 -7.30
CA GLY A 120 1.98 0.85 -8.44
C GLY A 120 0.59 1.32 -8.04
N ALA A 121 0.03 0.75 -6.97
CA ALA A 121 -1.29 1.11 -6.47
C ALA A 121 -1.35 2.56 -5.99
N PHE A 122 -0.38 3.00 -5.19
CA PHE A 122 -0.32 4.39 -4.73
C PHE A 122 -0.15 5.37 -5.88
N THR A 123 0.75 5.08 -6.84
CA THR A 123 0.98 5.97 -7.97
C THR A 123 -0.23 6.04 -8.87
N LEU A 124 -0.68 4.90 -9.37
CA LEU A 124 -1.72 4.87 -10.39
C LEU A 124 -3.09 5.19 -9.80
N ASP A 125 -3.46 4.54 -8.69
CA ASP A 125 -4.80 4.70 -8.12
C ASP A 125 -4.98 6.07 -7.46
N GLN A 126 -4.07 6.48 -6.59
CA GLN A 126 -4.23 7.75 -5.88
C GLN A 126 -3.98 8.96 -6.79
N ILE A 127 -2.97 8.91 -7.66
CA ILE A 127 -2.73 10.04 -8.56
C ILE A 127 -3.81 10.09 -9.64
N VAL A 128 -3.87 9.06 -10.51
CA VAL A 128 -4.66 9.12 -11.75
C VAL A 128 -6.15 8.92 -11.49
N ASN A 129 -6.50 8.00 -10.59
CA ASN A 129 -7.89 7.60 -10.38
C ASN A 129 -8.58 8.35 -9.23
N ASN A 130 -7.82 9.07 -8.41
CA ASN A 130 -8.38 9.86 -7.32
C ASN A 130 -8.06 11.35 -7.51
N TYR A 131 -6.83 11.80 -7.19
CA TYR A 131 -6.55 13.22 -7.05
C TYR A 131 -6.63 14.03 -8.34
N ILE A 132 -6.10 13.54 -9.47
CA ILE A 132 -6.17 14.24 -10.77
C ILE A 132 -7.27 13.71 -11.70
N HIS A 133 -8.17 12.87 -11.18
CA HIS A 133 -9.32 12.41 -11.95
C HIS A 133 -10.35 13.52 -12.10
N PRO A 134 -11.03 13.66 -13.27
CA PRO A 134 -12.06 14.68 -13.47
C PRO A 134 -13.15 14.71 -12.38
N ASN A 135 -13.55 13.54 -11.84
CA ASN A 135 -14.50 13.48 -10.72
C ASN A 135 -14.03 14.22 -9.46
N GLN A 136 -12.75 14.49 -9.33
CA GLN A 136 -12.18 15.31 -8.26
C GLN A 136 -11.94 16.74 -8.72
N LEU A 137 -11.27 16.92 -9.86
CA LEU A 137 -10.89 18.24 -10.33
C LEU A 137 -12.11 19.08 -10.74
N ASP A 138 -13.11 18.44 -11.35
CA ASP A 138 -14.32 19.13 -11.86
C ASP A 138 -15.47 19.12 -10.81
N SER A 139 -15.20 18.66 -9.58
CA SER A 139 -16.24 18.54 -8.55
C SER A 139 -16.65 19.89 -7.99
N GLY A 140 -17.96 20.11 -7.91
CA GLY A 140 -18.52 21.35 -7.33
C GLY A 140 -18.15 22.59 -8.15
N SER A 141 -17.65 23.62 -7.45
CA SER A 141 -17.23 24.88 -8.06
C SER A 141 -15.74 24.94 -8.42
N ARG A 142 -14.99 23.84 -8.29
CA ARG A 142 -13.52 23.86 -8.39
C ARG A 142 -12.97 24.46 -9.68
N ILE A 143 -13.64 24.22 -10.81
CA ILE A 143 -13.23 24.82 -12.08
C ILE A 143 -13.41 26.35 -12.02
N ASP A 144 -14.61 26.80 -11.65
CA ASP A 144 -14.93 28.22 -11.58
C ASP A 144 -14.08 28.93 -10.51
N ASP A 145 -13.87 28.29 -9.35
CA ASP A 145 -13.03 28.82 -8.28
C ASP A 145 -11.56 28.95 -8.71
N ASN A 146 -11.06 27.96 -9.45
CA ASN A 146 -9.70 28.00 -9.97
C ASN A 146 -9.53 29.07 -11.06
N ASP A 147 -10.50 29.21 -11.97
CA ASP A 147 -10.46 30.21 -13.03
C ASP A 147 -10.59 31.65 -12.51
N ASN A 148 -11.16 31.82 -11.32
CA ASN A 148 -11.35 33.14 -10.68
C ASN A 148 -10.45 33.36 -9.46
N ASP A 149 -9.43 32.53 -9.23
CA ASP A 149 -8.49 32.62 -8.10
C ASP A 149 -9.21 32.65 -6.74
N VAL A 150 -10.32 31.90 -6.58
CA VAL A 150 -11.04 31.74 -5.31
C VAL A 150 -10.29 30.78 -4.41
N LEU A 151 -9.67 31.30 -3.37
CA LEU A 151 -8.83 30.54 -2.46
C LEU A 151 -9.63 29.63 -1.53
N SER A 152 -9.06 28.50 -1.15
CA SER A 152 -9.63 27.53 -0.21
C SER A 152 -9.48 28.03 1.24
N GLY A 153 -10.51 28.68 1.76
CA GLY A 153 -10.49 29.26 3.10
C GLY A 153 -9.41 30.32 3.27
N ASP A 154 -8.59 30.18 4.32
CA ASP A 154 -7.47 31.11 4.61
C ASP A 154 -6.14 30.67 3.94
N ASN A 155 -6.17 29.71 3.01
CA ASN A 155 -4.99 29.24 2.31
C ASN A 155 -4.63 30.16 1.12
N ASN A 156 -3.48 29.92 0.51
CA ASN A 156 -2.98 30.64 -0.66
C ASN A 156 -3.05 29.82 -1.94
N TYR A 157 -3.99 28.89 -2.01
CA TYR A 157 -4.27 28.01 -3.16
C TYR A 157 -5.78 27.77 -3.31
N THR A 158 -6.19 27.37 -4.50
CA THR A 158 -7.56 26.91 -4.79
C THR A 158 -7.72 25.43 -4.40
N ASP A 159 -8.96 24.96 -4.23
CA ASP A 159 -9.21 23.54 -3.96
C ASP A 159 -8.70 22.61 -5.09
N MET A 160 -8.69 23.09 -6.34
CA MET A 160 -8.16 22.33 -7.47
C MET A 160 -6.64 22.21 -7.39
N GLU A 161 -5.93 23.31 -7.13
CA GLU A 161 -4.46 23.30 -6.92
C GLU A 161 -4.07 22.36 -5.79
N HIS A 162 -4.83 22.38 -4.69
CA HIS A 162 -4.60 21.45 -3.57
C HIS A 162 -4.69 19.98 -4.00
N LYS A 163 -5.65 19.62 -4.87
CA LYS A 163 -5.75 18.25 -5.40
C LYS A 163 -4.55 17.87 -6.26
N TRP A 164 -4.03 18.80 -7.06
CA TRP A 164 -2.79 18.59 -7.80
C TRP A 164 -1.60 18.36 -6.87
N ASP A 165 -1.46 19.15 -5.82
CA ASP A 165 -0.40 19.02 -4.82
C ASP A 165 -0.48 17.69 -4.08
N GLU A 166 -1.69 17.23 -3.71
CA GLU A 166 -1.90 15.90 -3.12
C GLU A 166 -1.46 14.79 -4.09
N GLY A 167 -1.84 14.87 -5.37
CA GLY A 167 -1.39 13.93 -6.40
C GLY A 167 0.12 13.93 -6.58
N PHE A 168 0.75 15.09 -6.63
CA PHE A 168 2.19 15.24 -6.72
C PHE A 168 2.93 14.70 -5.48
N GLY A 169 2.34 14.88 -4.30
CA GLY A 169 2.87 14.31 -3.05
C GLY A 169 2.98 12.78 -3.10
N TYR A 170 2.00 12.08 -3.68
CA TYR A 170 2.09 10.64 -3.90
C TYR A 170 3.22 10.26 -4.86
N LEU A 171 3.44 11.03 -5.92
CA LEU A 171 4.56 10.80 -6.85
C LEU A 171 5.91 10.98 -6.15
N LEU A 172 6.08 12.05 -5.37
CA LEU A 172 7.33 12.32 -4.66
C LEU A 172 7.63 11.28 -3.59
N SER A 173 6.61 10.78 -2.88
CA SER A 173 6.78 9.72 -1.87
C SER A 173 7.40 8.46 -2.45
N LEU A 174 7.21 8.20 -3.73
CA LEU A 174 7.74 7.03 -4.45
C LEU A 174 9.18 7.23 -4.95
N ILE A 175 9.61 8.48 -5.10
CA ILE A 175 11.00 8.80 -5.51
C ILE A 175 11.96 8.59 -4.34
N HIS A 176 11.45 8.50 -3.11
CA HIS A 176 12.23 8.41 -1.88
C HIS A 176 12.15 7.03 -1.19
N ILE A 177 11.57 6.01 -1.88
CA ILE A 177 11.52 4.62 -1.40
C ILE A 177 12.71 3.80 -1.96
#